data_7f920b13a4b063663bd7852a3fe27c30
#
_entry.id   7f920b13a4b063663bd7852a3fe27c30
#
_cell.length_a   1.000
_cell.length_b   1.000
_cell.length_c   1.000
_cell.angle_alpha   90.00
_cell.angle_beta   90.00
_cell.angle_gamma   90.00
#
_symmetry.space_group_name_H-M   'P 1'
#
loop_
_entity.id
_entity.type
_entity.pdbx_description
1 polymer ?
#
loop_
_entity_poly.entity_id
_entity_poly.type
_entity_poly.pdbx_seq_one_letter_code
_entity_poly.pdbx_strand_id
1 'polypeptide(L)'
;MEMLDIVLSFVPHYTRWDVLRYIDFQEEKTMNRTHLSVRMLCEAAVMVALAQILSYLKLMELPNGGSLTPAMFPIILFAVRWGLTPGLMAGFTFGLLQLIFDGAYAWGWQSMLLDYLLAFTPLGLAGLFKGKKWGIFVGTVIGCLGRFVVHYISGVTIYKILAPTEFMKWTFTSPSAYSLVYNGSYMLPNTIIALVIAAVLYKPLKKYILGQDLGN
;
A
#
# COMPACT_ATOMS: atom_id res chain seq x y z
N MET A 1 35.88 28.34 -15.68
CA MET A 1 36.06 29.61 -14.94
C MET A 1 35.43 30.77 -15.69
N GLU A 2 35.54 30.81 -17.02
CA GLU A 2 34.97 31.86 -17.88
C GLU A 2 33.44 31.92 -17.97
N MET A 3 32.75 30.80 -17.89
CA MET A 3 31.27 30.77 -18.00
C MET A 3 30.56 31.44 -16.82
N LEU A 4 31.13 31.33 -15.62
CA LEU A 4 30.57 31.95 -14.42
C LEU A 4 30.68 33.47 -14.45
N ASP A 5 31.82 33.98 -14.98
CA ASP A 5 32.05 35.41 -15.10
C ASP A 5 31.17 36.03 -16.20
N ILE A 6 30.85 35.28 -17.26
CA ILE A 6 29.86 35.67 -18.28
C ILE A 6 28.44 35.77 -17.67
N VAL A 7 28.03 34.77 -16.87
CA VAL A 7 26.71 34.82 -16.21
C VAL A 7 26.59 36.00 -15.25
N LEU A 8 27.64 36.29 -14.48
CA LEU A 8 27.68 37.40 -13.54
C LEU A 8 27.61 38.77 -14.23
N SER A 9 28.06 38.88 -15.48
CA SER A 9 27.96 40.15 -16.25
C SER A 9 26.49 40.50 -16.60
N PHE A 10 25.60 39.52 -16.67
CA PHE A 10 24.16 39.72 -16.95
C PHE A 10 23.33 39.95 -15.70
N VAL A 11 23.87 39.71 -14.48
CA VAL A 11 23.15 39.81 -13.22
C VAL A 11 23.98 40.57 -12.19
N PRO A 12 24.17 41.90 -12.36
CA PRO A 12 25.16 42.71 -11.62
C PRO A 12 24.90 42.83 -10.11
N HIS A 13 23.74 42.35 -9.60
CA HIS A 13 23.40 42.36 -8.18
C HIS A 13 23.81 41.08 -7.42
N TYR A 14 24.32 40.05 -8.13
CA TYR A 14 24.77 38.82 -7.52
C TYR A 14 26.30 38.74 -7.50
N THR A 15 26.85 38.37 -6.36
CA THR A 15 28.27 38.09 -6.25
C THR A 15 28.59 36.66 -6.68
N ARG A 16 29.85 36.39 -7.02
CA ARG A 16 30.34 35.04 -7.29
C ARG A 16 30.00 34.06 -6.13
N TRP A 17 30.09 34.56 -4.90
CA TRP A 17 29.74 33.79 -3.71
C TRP A 17 28.27 33.45 -3.58
N ASP A 18 27.37 34.31 -4.03
CA ASP A 18 25.93 34.05 -4.04
C ASP A 18 25.57 32.94 -5.02
N VAL A 19 26.18 32.94 -6.20
CA VAL A 19 26.00 31.90 -7.22
C VAL A 19 26.52 30.55 -6.74
N LEU A 20 27.74 30.52 -6.19
CA LEU A 20 28.35 29.30 -5.66
C LEU A 20 27.48 28.73 -4.50
N ARG A 21 27.07 29.57 -3.57
CA ARG A 21 26.16 29.17 -2.45
C ARG A 21 24.84 28.63 -2.96
N TYR A 22 24.28 29.23 -4.02
CA TYR A 22 23.06 28.72 -4.64
C TYR A 22 23.26 27.36 -5.30
N ILE A 23 24.40 27.16 -5.99
CA ILE A 23 24.74 25.86 -6.61
C ILE A 23 24.88 24.78 -5.53
N ASP A 24 25.68 25.05 -4.48
CA ASP A 24 25.90 24.12 -3.36
C ASP A 24 24.57 23.75 -2.69
N PHE A 25 23.71 24.74 -2.48
CA PHE A 25 22.36 24.48 -1.93
C PHE A 25 21.49 23.59 -2.83
N GLN A 26 21.56 23.76 -4.15
CA GLN A 26 20.83 22.93 -5.10
C GLN A 26 21.40 21.51 -5.16
N GLU A 27 22.70 21.36 -5.10
CA GLU A 27 23.37 20.06 -5.07
C GLU A 27 23.03 19.30 -3.79
N GLU A 28 23.09 19.94 -2.62
CA GLU A 28 22.70 19.35 -1.33
C GLU A 28 21.24 18.92 -1.34
N LYS A 29 20.35 19.78 -1.86
CA LYS A 29 18.91 19.46 -1.98
C LYS A 29 18.65 18.29 -2.93
N THR A 30 19.39 18.20 -4.02
CA THR A 30 19.26 17.10 -5.00
C THR A 30 19.78 15.80 -4.40
N MET A 31 20.93 15.82 -3.73
CA MET A 31 21.49 14.67 -3.03
C MET A 31 20.53 14.14 -1.95
N ASN A 32 20.00 15.03 -1.13
CA ASN A 32 19.04 14.64 -0.09
C ASN A 32 17.78 13.99 -0.66
N ARG A 33 17.23 14.52 -1.75
CA ARG A 33 16.09 13.91 -2.46
C ARG A 33 16.42 12.53 -3.00
N THR A 34 17.59 12.34 -3.57
CA THR A 34 18.05 11.05 -4.10
C THR A 34 18.19 10.02 -2.98
N HIS A 35 18.80 10.38 -1.86
CA HIS A 35 18.93 9.49 -0.70
C HIS A 35 17.57 9.09 -0.13
N LEU A 36 16.60 10.02 -0.01
CA LEU A 36 15.25 9.70 0.44
C LEU A 36 14.53 8.78 -0.54
N SER A 37 14.71 8.96 -1.85
CA SER A 37 14.10 8.09 -2.87
C SER A 37 14.66 6.67 -2.82
N VAL A 38 15.97 6.51 -2.69
CA VAL A 38 16.62 5.19 -2.54
C VAL A 38 16.16 4.50 -1.27
N ARG A 39 16.12 5.22 -0.13
CA ARG A 39 15.62 4.70 1.13
C ARG A 39 14.17 4.22 1.01
N MET A 40 13.31 5.00 0.37
CA MET A 40 11.91 4.64 0.13
C MET A 40 11.80 3.34 -0.68
N LEU A 41 12.58 3.18 -1.73
CA LEU A 41 12.58 1.98 -2.56
C LEU A 41 13.05 0.74 -1.80
N CYS A 42 14.12 0.87 -1.00
CA CYS A 42 14.60 -0.21 -0.15
C CYS A 42 13.56 -0.61 0.90
N GLU A 43 12.93 0.36 1.57
CA GLU A 43 11.84 0.09 2.53
C GLU A 43 10.63 -0.54 1.84
N ALA A 44 10.26 -0.09 0.62
CA ALA A 44 9.18 -0.69 -0.17
C ALA A 44 9.47 -2.17 -0.47
N ALA A 45 10.68 -2.48 -0.95
CA ALA A 45 11.08 -3.85 -1.26
C ALA A 45 11.01 -4.76 -0.02
N VAL A 46 11.50 -4.30 1.12
CA VAL A 46 11.45 -5.05 2.39
C VAL A 46 10.00 -5.25 2.84
N MET A 47 9.15 -4.21 2.78
CA MET A 47 7.76 -4.31 3.22
C MET A 47 6.91 -5.19 2.31
N VAL A 48 7.13 -5.13 1.00
CA VAL A 48 6.46 -6.02 0.03
C VAL A 48 6.91 -7.47 0.23
N ALA A 49 8.21 -7.72 0.42
CA ALA A 49 8.73 -9.06 0.71
C ALA A 49 8.17 -9.60 2.04
N LEU A 50 8.11 -8.78 3.08
CA LEU A 50 7.52 -9.15 4.36
C LEU A 50 6.03 -9.47 4.22
N ALA A 51 5.27 -8.66 3.47
CA ALA A 51 3.88 -8.93 3.17
C ALA A 51 3.71 -10.28 2.45
N GLN A 52 4.58 -10.59 1.48
CA GLN A 52 4.56 -11.86 0.77
C GLN A 52 4.86 -13.04 1.69
N ILE A 53 5.85 -12.93 2.58
CA ILE A 53 6.15 -13.97 3.57
C ILE A 53 4.97 -14.18 4.52
N LEU A 54 4.37 -13.10 5.01
CA LEU A 54 3.22 -13.13 5.91
C LEU A 54 1.95 -13.67 5.23
N SER A 55 1.84 -13.61 3.90
CA SER A 55 0.71 -14.19 3.17
C SER A 55 0.66 -15.71 3.24
N TYR A 56 1.81 -16.36 3.46
CA TYR A 56 1.88 -17.81 3.67
C TYR A 56 1.47 -18.24 5.09
N LEU A 57 1.40 -17.30 6.05
CA LEU A 57 0.89 -17.57 7.38
C LEU A 57 -0.65 -17.53 7.39
N LYS A 58 -1.26 -18.49 6.72
CA LYS A 58 -2.72 -18.60 6.63
C LYS A 58 -3.27 -19.13 7.96
N LEU A 59 -3.88 -18.27 8.76
CA LEU A 59 -4.56 -18.64 10.01
C LEU A 59 -5.85 -19.43 9.72
N MET A 60 -6.50 -19.11 8.61
CA MET A 60 -7.67 -19.80 8.07
C MET A 60 -7.74 -19.56 6.56
N GLU A 61 -8.15 -20.56 5.82
CA GLU A 61 -8.41 -20.48 4.38
C GLU A 61 -9.85 -20.84 4.09
N LEU A 62 -10.52 -19.99 3.30
CA LEU A 62 -11.90 -20.20 2.88
C LEU A 62 -11.93 -20.84 1.48
N PRO A 63 -13.00 -21.56 1.13
CA PRO A 63 -13.24 -21.96 -0.25
C PRO A 63 -13.14 -20.74 -1.17
N ASN A 64 -12.63 -20.92 -2.39
CA ASN A 64 -12.44 -19.85 -3.39
C ASN A 64 -11.36 -18.81 -3.04
N GLY A 65 -10.39 -19.12 -2.19
CA GLY A 65 -9.15 -18.36 -2.03
C GLY A 65 -9.15 -17.25 -0.97
N GLY A 66 -10.26 -16.98 -0.29
CA GLY A 66 -10.26 -16.04 0.84
C GLY A 66 -9.45 -16.59 2.00
N SER A 67 -8.51 -15.79 2.53
CA SER A 67 -7.62 -16.24 3.62
C SER A 67 -7.46 -15.18 4.71
N LEU A 68 -7.25 -15.64 5.95
CA LEU A 68 -6.89 -14.80 7.09
C LEU A 68 -5.37 -14.79 7.23
N THR A 69 -4.77 -13.62 7.02
CA THR A 69 -3.31 -13.44 7.10
C THR A 69 -2.94 -12.05 7.63
N PRO A 70 -1.79 -11.88 8.27
CA PRO A 70 -1.30 -10.54 8.66
C PRO A 70 -0.65 -9.76 7.50
N ALA A 71 -0.73 -10.25 6.27
CA ALA A 71 0.00 -9.75 5.11
C ALA A 71 -0.30 -8.29 4.72
N MET A 72 -1.49 -7.78 5.03
CA MET A 72 -1.86 -6.40 4.67
C MET A 72 -1.11 -5.35 5.47
N PHE A 73 -0.69 -5.67 6.70
CA PHE A 73 -0.13 -4.70 7.63
C PHE A 73 1.16 -4.03 7.13
N PRO A 74 2.17 -4.75 6.59
CA PRO A 74 3.39 -4.11 6.08
C PRO A 74 3.12 -3.07 4.98
N ILE A 75 2.17 -3.35 4.07
CA ILE A 75 1.81 -2.42 2.99
C ILE A 75 1.14 -1.17 3.56
N ILE A 76 0.22 -1.33 4.51
CA ILE A 76 -0.45 -0.23 5.20
C ILE A 76 0.57 0.63 5.97
N LEU A 77 1.48 -0.01 6.71
CA LEU A 77 2.55 0.66 7.44
C LEU A 77 3.44 1.50 6.51
N PHE A 78 3.85 0.93 5.40
CA PHE A 78 4.63 1.62 4.38
C PHE A 78 3.87 2.81 3.81
N ALA A 79 2.58 2.63 3.47
CA ALA A 79 1.75 3.69 2.92
C ALA A 79 1.58 4.87 3.89
N VAL A 80 1.28 4.60 5.17
CA VAL A 80 1.16 5.66 6.21
C VAL A 80 2.47 6.43 6.40
N ARG A 81 3.60 5.75 6.24
CA ARG A 81 4.92 6.37 6.38
C ARG A 81 5.31 7.21 5.16
N TRP A 82 5.17 6.68 3.95
CA TRP A 82 5.68 7.30 2.73
C TRP A 82 4.62 8.09 1.95
N GLY A 83 3.34 7.83 2.19
CA GLY A 83 2.22 8.54 1.58
C GLY A 83 1.49 7.74 0.50
N LEU A 84 0.53 8.42 -0.13
CA LEU A 84 -0.44 7.79 -1.03
C LEU A 84 0.21 7.09 -2.23
N THR A 85 0.97 7.83 -3.05
CA THR A 85 1.53 7.30 -4.31
C THR A 85 2.47 6.11 -4.08
N PRO A 86 3.49 6.21 -3.18
CA PRO A 86 4.32 5.05 -2.87
C PRO A 86 3.51 3.88 -2.30
N GLY A 87 2.51 4.16 -1.47
CA GLY A 87 1.63 3.15 -0.89
C GLY A 87 0.81 2.40 -1.94
N LEU A 88 0.22 3.12 -2.92
CA LEU A 88 -0.51 2.51 -4.04
C LEU A 88 0.42 1.62 -4.89
N MET A 89 1.63 2.09 -5.16
CA MET A 89 2.63 1.31 -5.92
C MET A 89 3.05 0.05 -5.16
N ALA A 90 3.28 0.14 -3.85
CA ALA A 90 3.61 -1.02 -3.02
C ALA A 90 2.46 -2.03 -2.97
N GLY A 91 1.21 -1.55 -2.83
CA GLY A 91 0.01 -2.39 -2.89
C GLY A 91 -0.14 -3.09 -4.23
N PHE A 92 0.05 -2.37 -5.35
CA PHE A 92 0.03 -2.94 -6.68
C PHE A 92 1.12 -4.01 -6.88
N THR A 93 2.36 -3.71 -6.45
CA THR A 93 3.48 -4.66 -6.53
C THR A 93 3.21 -5.91 -5.69
N PHE A 94 2.66 -5.75 -4.49
CA PHE A 94 2.26 -6.89 -3.67
C PHE A 94 1.16 -7.71 -4.34
N GLY A 95 0.16 -7.06 -4.95
CA GLY A 95 -0.89 -7.72 -5.74
C GLY A 95 -0.33 -8.52 -6.91
N LEU A 96 0.67 -7.99 -7.60
CA LEU A 96 1.37 -8.70 -8.67
C LEU A 96 2.09 -9.95 -8.16
N LEU A 97 2.78 -9.87 -7.01
CA LEU A 97 3.41 -11.04 -6.38
C LEU A 97 2.36 -12.08 -5.97
N GLN A 98 1.23 -11.66 -5.40
CA GLN A 98 0.14 -12.56 -5.06
C GLN A 98 -0.42 -13.28 -6.29
N LEU A 99 -0.54 -12.57 -7.43
CA LEU A 99 -0.95 -13.20 -8.68
C LEU A 99 0.05 -14.26 -9.16
N ILE A 100 1.35 -13.98 -9.05
CA ILE A 100 2.41 -14.91 -9.49
C ILE A 100 2.46 -16.14 -8.60
N PHE A 101 2.35 -15.97 -7.29
CA PHE A 101 2.57 -17.06 -6.32
C PHE A 101 1.30 -17.76 -5.86
N ASP A 102 0.14 -17.07 -5.88
CA ASP A 102 -1.14 -17.58 -5.36
C ASP A 102 -2.27 -17.53 -6.42
N GLY A 103 -1.96 -17.18 -7.67
CA GLY A 103 -2.93 -16.94 -8.75
C GLY A 103 -3.70 -18.17 -9.24
N ALA A 104 -3.47 -19.35 -8.64
CA ALA A 104 -4.19 -20.59 -8.98
C ALA A 104 -5.72 -20.52 -8.75
N TYR A 105 -6.19 -19.58 -7.95
CA TYR A 105 -7.62 -19.36 -7.67
C TYR A 105 -8.29 -18.34 -8.59
N ALA A 106 -7.59 -17.85 -9.61
CA ALA A 106 -8.18 -16.89 -10.55
C ALA A 106 -9.16 -17.56 -11.52
N TRP A 107 -10.39 -17.07 -11.57
CA TRP A 107 -11.48 -17.57 -12.44
C TRP A 107 -11.48 -16.91 -13.84
N GLY A 108 -10.30 -16.51 -14.33
CA GLY A 108 -10.13 -15.85 -15.60
C GLY A 108 -9.40 -14.52 -15.48
N TRP A 109 -9.15 -13.86 -16.62
CA TRP A 109 -8.37 -12.62 -16.64
C TRP A 109 -9.00 -11.47 -15.83
N GLN A 110 -10.33 -11.42 -15.72
CA GLN A 110 -11.03 -10.41 -14.91
C GLN A 110 -10.72 -10.60 -13.42
N SER A 111 -10.75 -11.85 -12.93
CA SER A 111 -10.40 -12.19 -11.57
C SER A 111 -8.91 -11.90 -11.29
N MET A 112 -8.02 -12.21 -12.24
CA MET A 112 -6.60 -11.88 -12.13
C MET A 112 -6.37 -10.38 -11.91
N LEU A 113 -7.07 -9.53 -12.65
CA LEU A 113 -6.98 -8.09 -12.50
C LEU A 113 -7.64 -7.58 -11.22
N LEU A 114 -8.88 -7.98 -10.96
CA LEU A 114 -9.68 -7.43 -9.86
C LEU A 114 -9.24 -7.99 -8.51
N ASP A 115 -9.10 -9.32 -8.37
CA ASP A 115 -8.87 -9.95 -7.07
C ASP A 115 -7.40 -9.90 -6.63
N TYR A 116 -6.47 -9.70 -7.56
CA TYR A 116 -5.05 -9.61 -7.25
C TYR A 116 -4.53 -8.19 -7.44
N LEU A 117 -4.37 -7.69 -8.68
CA LEU A 117 -3.73 -6.40 -8.90
C LEU A 117 -4.50 -5.24 -8.27
N LEU A 118 -5.79 -5.11 -8.61
CA LEU A 118 -6.59 -3.99 -8.14
C LEU A 118 -7.03 -4.12 -6.69
N ALA A 119 -7.19 -5.34 -6.16
CA ALA A 119 -7.65 -5.52 -4.78
C ALA A 119 -6.60 -5.09 -3.74
N PHE A 120 -5.31 -5.28 -3.99
CA PHE A 120 -4.25 -4.90 -3.04
C PHE A 120 -3.83 -3.44 -3.16
N THR A 121 -4.00 -2.83 -4.32
CA THR A 121 -3.65 -1.42 -4.57
C THR A 121 -4.31 -0.45 -3.57
N PRO A 122 -5.62 -0.56 -3.21
CA PRO A 122 -6.28 0.33 -2.26
C PRO A 122 -5.71 0.32 -0.85
N LEU A 123 -4.89 -0.67 -0.46
CA LEU A 123 -4.18 -0.62 0.82
C LEU A 123 -3.30 0.63 0.92
N GLY A 124 -2.82 1.15 -0.21
CA GLY A 124 -2.09 2.40 -0.33
C GLY A 124 -2.88 3.65 0.05
N LEU A 125 -4.23 3.60 0.07
CA LEU A 125 -5.07 4.70 0.55
C LEU A 125 -4.77 5.08 2.00
N ALA A 126 -4.20 4.16 2.78
CA ALA A 126 -3.69 4.45 4.11
C ALA A 126 -2.69 5.61 4.11
N GLY A 127 -1.99 5.84 3.01
CA GLY A 127 -1.04 6.93 2.82
C GLY A 127 -1.64 8.34 2.84
N LEU A 128 -2.97 8.49 2.70
CA LEU A 128 -3.69 9.76 2.89
C LEU A 128 -3.53 10.29 4.33
N PHE A 129 -3.20 9.42 5.26
CA PHE A 129 -3.07 9.74 6.68
C PHE A 129 -1.60 9.83 7.14
N LYS A 130 -0.66 10.00 6.19
CA LYS A 130 0.77 10.20 6.48
C LYS A 130 0.98 11.30 7.51
N GLY A 131 1.85 11.03 8.50
CA GLY A 131 2.24 11.97 9.56
C GLY A 131 1.18 12.25 10.62
N LYS A 132 -0.03 11.71 10.50
CA LYS A 132 -1.09 11.89 11.50
C LYS A 132 -0.94 10.88 12.65
N LYS A 133 -1.11 11.33 13.90
CA LYS A 133 -0.99 10.48 15.11
C LYS A 133 -1.84 9.20 15.03
N TRP A 134 -3.07 9.31 14.53
CA TRP A 134 -4.01 8.19 14.37
C TRP A 134 -4.01 7.61 12.96
N GLY A 135 -3.06 8.08 12.11
CA GLY A 135 -3.01 7.75 10.70
C GLY A 135 -2.96 6.26 10.41
N ILE A 136 -2.22 5.50 11.21
CA ILE A 136 -2.12 4.05 11.02
C ILE A 136 -3.46 3.34 11.25
N PHE A 137 -4.26 3.75 12.22
CA PHE A 137 -5.54 3.12 12.53
C PHE A 137 -6.60 3.47 11.47
N VAL A 138 -6.78 4.77 11.21
CA VAL A 138 -7.73 5.23 10.20
C VAL A 138 -7.32 4.74 8.81
N GLY A 139 -6.02 4.80 8.49
CA GLY A 139 -5.46 4.30 7.25
C GLY A 139 -5.69 2.80 7.07
N THR A 140 -5.55 2.00 8.13
CA THR A 140 -5.87 0.56 8.09
C THR A 140 -7.33 0.34 7.69
N VAL A 141 -8.27 1.01 8.34
CA VAL A 141 -9.71 0.86 8.03
C VAL A 141 -9.99 1.27 6.58
N ILE A 142 -9.50 2.44 6.14
CA ILE A 142 -9.75 2.95 4.78
C ILE A 142 -9.10 2.07 3.72
N GLY A 143 -7.86 1.63 3.92
CA GLY A 143 -7.17 0.73 2.99
C GLY A 143 -7.86 -0.63 2.86
N CYS A 144 -8.25 -1.23 3.98
CA CYS A 144 -8.99 -2.49 4.01
C CYS A 144 -10.39 -2.36 3.42
N LEU A 145 -11.08 -1.24 3.67
CA LEU A 145 -12.39 -0.96 3.07
C LEU A 145 -12.25 -0.82 1.55
N GLY A 146 -11.24 -0.12 1.07
CA GLY A 146 -10.97 -0.01 -0.37
C GLY A 146 -10.73 -1.38 -1.01
N ARG A 147 -9.95 -2.24 -0.36
CA ARG A 147 -9.76 -3.63 -0.81
C ARG A 147 -11.07 -4.42 -0.81
N PHE A 148 -11.85 -4.30 0.26
CA PHE A 148 -13.16 -4.95 0.33
C PHE A 148 -14.08 -4.54 -0.81
N VAL A 149 -14.15 -3.25 -1.16
CA VAL A 149 -14.97 -2.74 -2.27
C VAL A 149 -14.55 -3.37 -3.61
N VAL A 150 -13.24 -3.50 -3.87
CA VAL A 150 -12.76 -4.15 -5.11
C VAL A 150 -13.16 -5.62 -5.15
N HIS A 151 -12.96 -6.37 -4.06
CA HIS A 151 -13.39 -7.77 -3.98
C HIS A 151 -14.91 -7.93 -4.08
N TYR A 152 -15.67 -7.00 -3.50
CA TYR A 152 -17.12 -7.00 -3.63
C TYR A 152 -17.56 -6.84 -5.10
N ILE A 153 -16.97 -5.87 -5.81
CA ILE A 153 -17.25 -5.64 -7.23
C ILE A 153 -16.84 -6.87 -8.06
N SER A 154 -15.67 -7.44 -7.79
CA SER A 154 -15.21 -8.67 -8.44
C SER A 154 -16.22 -9.81 -8.24
N GLY A 155 -16.61 -10.05 -7.00
CA GLY A 155 -17.58 -11.11 -6.68
C GLY A 155 -18.95 -10.91 -7.35
N VAL A 156 -19.45 -9.68 -7.40
CA VAL A 156 -20.72 -9.39 -8.09
C VAL A 156 -20.61 -9.59 -9.61
N THR A 157 -19.49 -9.20 -10.22
CA THR A 157 -19.32 -9.25 -11.67
C THR A 157 -18.98 -10.66 -12.18
N ILE A 158 -18.08 -11.35 -11.49
CA ILE A 158 -17.55 -12.65 -11.90
C ILE A 158 -18.49 -13.78 -11.48
N TYR A 159 -18.98 -13.77 -10.25
CA TYR A 159 -19.85 -14.82 -9.72
C TYR A 159 -21.32 -14.68 -10.14
N LYS A 160 -21.70 -13.62 -10.82
CA LYS A 160 -23.03 -13.48 -11.41
C LYS A 160 -23.43 -14.68 -12.32
N ILE A 161 -22.43 -15.36 -12.85
CA ILE A 161 -22.58 -16.50 -13.76
C ILE A 161 -22.75 -17.82 -12.99
N LEU A 162 -22.41 -17.88 -11.71
CA LEU A 162 -22.34 -19.10 -10.90
C LEU A 162 -23.45 -19.23 -9.85
N ALA A 163 -24.50 -18.41 -9.93
CA ALA A 163 -25.64 -18.51 -8.99
C ALA A 163 -26.55 -19.72 -9.33
N PRO A 164 -27.11 -20.43 -8.34
CA PRO A 164 -27.02 -20.18 -6.90
C PRO A 164 -25.68 -20.63 -6.31
N THR A 165 -25.14 -19.87 -5.35
CA THR A 165 -23.84 -20.14 -4.72
C THR A 165 -24.04 -20.46 -3.24
N GLU A 166 -23.42 -21.53 -2.76
CA GLU A 166 -23.48 -21.93 -1.36
C GLU A 166 -22.25 -21.44 -0.59
N PHE A 167 -22.47 -20.89 0.61
CA PHE A 167 -21.41 -20.53 1.55
C PHE A 167 -21.91 -20.72 3.00
N MET A 168 -21.15 -21.41 3.83
CA MET A 168 -21.48 -21.71 5.23
C MET A 168 -22.90 -22.31 5.41
N LYS A 169 -23.30 -23.24 4.55
CA LYS A 169 -24.65 -23.87 4.52
C LYS A 169 -25.80 -22.94 4.12
N TRP A 170 -25.50 -21.75 3.64
CA TRP A 170 -26.50 -20.81 3.13
C TRP A 170 -26.41 -20.77 1.61
N THR A 171 -27.56 -20.88 0.96
CA THR A 171 -27.69 -20.77 -0.50
C THR A 171 -28.05 -19.34 -0.86
N PHE A 172 -27.21 -18.68 -1.65
CA PHE A 172 -27.41 -17.31 -2.10
C PHE A 172 -27.93 -17.31 -3.54
N THR A 173 -29.07 -16.67 -3.75
CA THR A 173 -29.62 -16.44 -5.09
C THR A 173 -29.16 -15.12 -5.71
N SER A 174 -28.64 -14.20 -4.87
CA SER A 174 -28.13 -12.90 -5.28
C SER A 174 -26.60 -12.87 -5.24
N PRO A 175 -25.90 -12.59 -6.37
CA PRO A 175 -24.45 -12.40 -6.41
C PRO A 175 -23.96 -11.33 -5.42
N SER A 176 -24.74 -10.25 -5.27
CA SER A 176 -24.41 -9.16 -4.35
C SER A 176 -24.42 -9.60 -2.89
N ALA A 177 -25.45 -10.37 -2.48
CA ALA A 177 -25.55 -10.90 -1.12
C ALA A 177 -24.42 -11.90 -0.85
N TYR A 178 -24.15 -12.80 -1.79
CA TYR A 178 -23.02 -13.73 -1.69
C TYR A 178 -21.70 -12.99 -1.54
N SER A 179 -21.40 -12.06 -2.44
CA SER A 179 -20.14 -11.31 -2.44
C SER A 179 -19.93 -10.50 -1.17
N LEU A 180 -21.01 -9.87 -0.66
CA LEU A 180 -20.96 -9.12 0.60
C LEU A 180 -20.61 -10.02 1.79
N VAL A 181 -21.30 -11.14 1.94
CA VAL A 181 -21.10 -12.07 3.06
C VAL A 181 -19.77 -12.80 2.95
N TYR A 182 -19.45 -13.32 1.78
CA TYR A 182 -18.20 -14.03 1.54
C TYR A 182 -16.99 -13.14 1.79
N ASN A 183 -16.91 -12.00 1.11
CA ASN A 183 -15.76 -11.08 1.26
C ASN A 183 -15.73 -10.44 2.66
N GLY A 184 -16.89 -10.14 3.25
CA GLY A 184 -16.99 -9.64 4.62
C GLY A 184 -16.45 -10.62 5.66
N SER A 185 -16.69 -11.91 5.45
CA SER A 185 -16.31 -12.96 6.41
C SER A 185 -14.81 -13.09 6.65
N TYR A 186 -13.96 -12.78 5.65
CA TYR A 186 -12.50 -12.80 5.83
C TYR A 186 -11.88 -11.41 5.88
N MET A 187 -12.47 -10.40 5.22
CA MET A 187 -11.91 -9.06 5.24
C MET A 187 -12.08 -8.35 6.59
N LEU A 188 -13.21 -8.58 7.27
CA LEU A 188 -13.43 -8.01 8.60
C LEU A 188 -12.41 -8.55 9.64
N PRO A 189 -12.23 -9.88 9.80
CA PRO A 189 -11.18 -10.39 10.67
C PRO A 189 -9.76 -9.95 10.27
N ASN A 190 -9.45 -9.89 8.97
CA ASN A 190 -8.16 -9.39 8.49
C ASN A 190 -7.92 -7.93 8.89
N THR A 191 -8.95 -7.09 8.82
CA THR A 191 -8.88 -5.70 9.29
C THR A 191 -8.62 -5.63 10.80
N ILE A 192 -9.29 -6.47 11.57
CA ILE A 192 -9.08 -6.57 13.03
C ILE A 192 -7.63 -7.01 13.33
N ILE A 193 -7.12 -8.03 12.65
CA ILE A 193 -5.73 -8.48 12.79
C ILE A 193 -4.76 -7.32 12.50
N ALA A 194 -4.95 -6.59 11.40
CA ALA A 194 -4.11 -5.46 11.05
C ALA A 194 -4.18 -4.33 12.10
N LEU A 195 -5.37 -4.04 12.65
CA LEU A 195 -5.55 -3.05 13.73
C LEU A 195 -4.89 -3.48 15.03
N VAL A 196 -4.98 -4.76 15.40
CA VAL A 196 -4.30 -5.30 16.59
C VAL A 196 -2.79 -5.18 16.44
N ILE A 197 -2.24 -5.56 15.28
CA ILE A 197 -0.81 -5.42 15.00
C ILE A 197 -0.41 -3.94 15.05
N ALA A 198 -1.20 -3.05 14.46
CA ALA A 198 -0.99 -1.60 14.53
C ALA A 198 -0.95 -1.10 15.99
N ALA A 199 -1.88 -1.56 16.83
CA ALA A 199 -1.94 -1.15 18.23
C ALA A 199 -0.71 -1.62 19.04
N VAL A 200 -0.30 -2.86 18.84
CA VAL A 200 0.88 -3.44 19.50
C VAL A 200 2.17 -2.71 19.08
N LEU A 201 2.31 -2.47 17.78
CA LEU A 201 3.52 -1.88 17.19
C LEU A 201 3.54 -0.35 17.24
N TYR A 202 2.42 0.31 17.56
CA TYR A 202 2.36 1.77 17.55
C TYR A 202 3.35 2.43 18.49
N LYS A 203 3.43 1.97 19.74
CA LYS A 203 4.36 2.53 20.73
C LYS A 203 5.82 2.40 20.30
N PRO A 204 6.34 1.19 20.02
CA PRO A 204 7.75 1.02 19.64
C PRO A 204 8.10 1.66 18.29
N LEU A 205 7.18 1.67 17.33
CA LEU A 205 7.43 2.18 15.98
C LEU A 205 6.90 3.60 15.75
N LYS A 206 6.49 4.33 16.77
CA LYS A 206 5.84 5.65 16.63
C LYS A 206 6.64 6.63 15.78
N LYS A 207 7.96 6.75 16.01
CA LYS A 207 8.84 7.64 15.23
C LYS A 207 8.88 7.22 13.76
N TYR A 208 8.97 5.92 13.50
CA TYR A 208 8.98 5.33 12.17
C TYR A 208 7.64 5.56 11.46
N ILE A 209 6.51 5.24 12.11
CA ILE A 209 5.15 5.41 11.56
C ILE A 209 4.89 6.86 11.18
N LEU A 210 5.33 7.81 12.02
CA LEU A 210 5.15 9.24 11.78
C LEU A 210 6.18 9.84 10.80
N GLY A 211 7.15 9.06 10.32
CA GLY A 211 8.19 9.53 9.43
C GLY A 211 9.16 10.55 10.07
N GLN A 212 9.25 10.61 11.40
CA GLN A 212 10.07 11.59 12.12
C GLN A 212 11.58 11.34 11.96
N ASP A 213 11.97 10.19 11.45
CA ASP A 213 13.34 9.80 11.15
C ASP A 213 13.75 10.07 9.69
N LEU A 214 12.84 10.64 8.88
CA LEU A 214 13.11 10.93 7.47
C LEU A 214 13.84 12.27 7.26
N GLY A 215 14.01 13.05 8.31
CA GLY A 215 14.55 14.41 8.23
C GLY A 215 13.58 15.35 7.49
N ASN A 216 13.26 16.50 8.07
CA ASN A 216 12.62 17.59 7.35
C ASN A 216 13.70 18.42 6.66
#